data_d22a9cf65b01798e8b3415e4c8e43afb
#
_entry.id   d22a9cf65b01798e8b3415e4c8e43afb
#
_cell.length_a   1.000
_cell.length_b   1.000
_cell.length_c   1.000
_cell.angle_alpha   90.00
_cell.angle_beta   90.00
_cell.angle_gamma   90.00
#
_symmetry.space_group_name_H-M   'P 1'
#
loop_
_entity.id
_entity.type
_entity.pdbx_description
1 polymer ?
#
loop_
_entity_poly.entity_id
_entity_poly.type
_entity_poly.pdbx_seq_one_letter_code
_entity_poly.pdbx_strand_id
1 'polypeptide(L)'
;IGREWQLGTVQVDYNLPERFDLLYKGNDGEMHRPVMIHRAPFGSMERFVGVLIEHFAGKFPTWLTPTQCHIITISEKHKQYAQEVADLLKEKEIRVLVDDGDDTIGKKIRTHRKMQPAYMVILGEGEAENRTVSLRARNGDQVSDLPLDQFIDDLMTEISNKESQPCLVPSQQQSED
;
A
#
# COMPACT_ATOMS: atom_id res chain seq x y z
N ILE A 1 -13.84 7.01 15.05
CA ILE A 1 -15.23 7.37 15.44
C ILE A 1 -15.66 6.65 16.73
N GLY A 2 -14.78 5.87 17.37
CA GLY A 2 -15.04 5.22 18.68
C GLY A 2 -16.06 4.08 18.64
N ARG A 3 -16.28 3.45 17.47
CA ARG A 3 -17.10 2.25 17.36
C ARG A 3 -16.27 1.01 17.58
N GLU A 4 -16.82 0.05 18.31
CA GLU A 4 -16.27 -1.28 18.41
C GLU A 4 -16.78 -2.15 17.26
N TRP A 5 -15.88 -2.92 16.64
CA TRP A 5 -16.18 -3.82 15.54
C TRP A 5 -15.75 -5.24 15.88
N GLN A 6 -16.67 -6.19 15.73
CA GLN A 6 -16.31 -7.59 15.74
C GLN A 6 -15.68 -7.95 14.39
N LEU A 7 -14.39 -8.22 14.38
CA LEU A 7 -13.64 -8.60 13.18
C LEU A 7 -13.44 -10.11 13.11
N GLY A 8 -12.91 -10.73 14.17
CA GLY A 8 -12.60 -12.13 14.19
C GLY A 8 -13.64 -12.96 14.93
N THR A 9 -13.90 -14.17 14.41
CA THR A 9 -14.75 -15.17 15.05
C THR A 9 -14.07 -16.53 14.93
N VAL A 10 -14.10 -17.29 16.02
CA VAL A 10 -13.75 -18.72 16.04
C VAL A 10 -14.96 -19.46 16.57
N GLN A 11 -15.41 -20.47 15.83
CA GLN A 11 -16.58 -21.30 16.17
C GLN A 11 -16.18 -22.76 16.19
N VAL A 12 -16.46 -23.43 17.28
CA VAL A 12 -16.29 -24.88 17.42
C VAL A 12 -17.56 -25.56 16.95
N ASP A 13 -17.43 -26.56 16.10
CA ASP A 13 -18.53 -27.27 15.48
C ASP A 13 -18.36 -28.79 15.69
N TYR A 14 -19.33 -29.37 16.37
CA TYR A 14 -19.43 -30.80 16.58
C TYR A 14 -20.44 -31.46 15.62
N ASN A 15 -21.33 -30.68 15.00
CA ASN A 15 -22.42 -31.20 14.21
C ASN A 15 -21.99 -31.63 12.81
N LEU A 16 -21.17 -30.81 12.14
CA LEU A 16 -20.73 -31.14 10.76
C LEU A 16 -19.86 -32.41 10.73
N PRO A 17 -18.91 -32.63 11.64
CA PRO A 17 -18.17 -33.89 11.71
C PRO A 17 -19.06 -35.12 11.88
N GLU A 18 -20.15 -34.98 12.64
CA GLU A 18 -21.14 -36.06 12.78
C GLU A 18 -21.96 -36.27 11.52
N ARG A 19 -22.49 -35.18 10.93
CA ARG A 19 -23.33 -35.23 9.73
C ARG A 19 -22.61 -35.78 8.50
N PHE A 20 -21.30 -35.51 8.39
CA PHE A 20 -20.46 -35.99 7.29
C PHE A 20 -19.74 -37.28 7.60
N ASP A 21 -19.98 -37.87 8.79
CA ASP A 21 -19.32 -39.08 9.28
C ASP A 21 -17.78 -39.02 9.13
N LEU A 22 -17.22 -37.87 9.53
CA LEU A 22 -15.77 -37.67 9.47
C LEU A 22 -15.08 -38.45 10.58
N LEU A 23 -14.07 -39.22 10.20
CA LEU A 23 -13.25 -40.01 11.13
C LEU A 23 -11.77 -39.80 10.82
N TYR A 24 -10.94 -39.86 11.85
CA TYR A 24 -9.48 -39.93 11.73
C TYR A 24 -8.92 -41.02 12.60
N LYS A 25 -7.77 -41.59 12.20
CA LYS A 25 -7.06 -42.57 12.98
C LYS A 25 -6.20 -41.87 14.01
N GLY A 26 -6.48 -42.12 15.31
CA GLY A 26 -5.70 -41.59 16.42
C GLY A 26 -4.36 -42.29 16.63
N ASN A 27 -3.54 -41.76 17.54
CA ASN A 27 -2.25 -42.36 17.91
C ASN A 27 -2.40 -43.69 18.66
N ASP A 28 -3.58 -43.96 19.18
CA ASP A 28 -3.98 -45.21 19.80
C ASP A 28 -4.37 -46.30 18.80
N GLY A 29 -4.41 -45.93 17.50
CA GLY A 29 -4.80 -46.81 16.40
C GLY A 29 -6.30 -46.91 16.17
N GLU A 30 -7.13 -46.27 17.00
CA GLU A 30 -8.59 -46.27 16.90
C GLU A 30 -9.10 -45.11 16.01
N MET A 31 -10.36 -45.23 15.58
CA MET A 31 -11.01 -44.19 14.76
C MET A 31 -11.77 -43.23 15.68
N HIS A 32 -11.44 -41.95 15.54
CA HIS A 32 -12.03 -40.87 16.34
C HIS A 32 -12.77 -39.86 15.47
N ARG A 33 -13.81 -39.25 16.00
CA ARG A 33 -14.50 -38.14 15.36
C ARG A 33 -13.76 -36.83 15.61
N PRO A 34 -13.39 -36.08 14.56
CA PRO A 34 -12.74 -34.79 14.75
C PRO A 34 -13.70 -33.73 15.29
N VAL A 35 -13.16 -32.66 15.83
CA VAL A 35 -13.87 -31.41 16.07
C VAL A 35 -13.52 -30.45 14.95
N MET A 36 -14.50 -29.80 14.36
CA MET A 36 -14.29 -28.81 13.32
C MET A 36 -14.21 -27.41 13.95
N ILE A 37 -13.24 -26.63 13.50
CA ILE A 37 -13.06 -25.25 13.94
C ILE A 37 -13.21 -24.34 12.73
N HIS A 38 -14.25 -23.52 12.75
CA HIS A 38 -14.47 -22.48 11.76
C HIS A 38 -13.81 -21.19 12.24
N ARG A 39 -13.04 -20.56 11.36
CA ARG A 39 -12.38 -19.30 11.66
C ARG A 39 -12.68 -18.26 10.58
N ALA A 40 -13.26 -17.14 10.98
CA ALA A 40 -13.49 -15.97 10.14
C ALA A 40 -12.64 -14.82 10.69
N PRO A 41 -11.43 -14.56 10.11
CA PRO A 41 -10.50 -13.56 10.67
C PRO A 41 -11.02 -12.11 10.55
N PHE A 42 -11.83 -11.81 9.54
CA PHE A 42 -12.22 -10.43 9.21
C PHE A 42 -13.74 -10.19 9.25
N GLY A 43 -14.54 -11.18 9.57
CA GLY A 43 -15.99 -11.12 9.34
C GLY A 43 -16.29 -11.13 7.82
N SER A 44 -16.86 -10.05 7.28
CA SER A 44 -16.92 -9.84 5.84
C SER A 44 -15.77 -8.98 5.36
N MET A 45 -15.26 -9.25 4.15
CA MET A 45 -14.17 -8.49 3.55
C MET A 45 -14.57 -7.02 3.34
N GLU A 46 -15.81 -6.78 2.91
CA GLU A 46 -16.35 -5.44 2.68
C GLU A 46 -16.38 -4.62 3.95
N ARG A 47 -16.83 -5.22 5.06
CA ARG A 47 -16.82 -4.57 6.38
C ARG A 47 -15.41 -4.26 6.81
N PHE A 48 -14.49 -5.19 6.65
CA PHE A 48 -13.09 -5.01 7.03
C PHE A 48 -12.45 -3.86 6.24
N VAL A 49 -12.64 -3.82 4.91
CA VAL A 49 -12.16 -2.72 4.07
C VAL A 49 -12.78 -1.39 4.50
N GLY A 50 -14.09 -1.36 4.79
CA GLY A 50 -14.76 -0.16 5.28
C GLY A 50 -14.17 0.35 6.60
N VAL A 51 -13.89 -0.56 7.55
CA VAL A 51 -13.24 -0.22 8.83
C VAL A 51 -11.83 0.33 8.62
N LEU A 52 -11.06 -0.25 7.69
CA LEU A 52 -9.71 0.24 7.35
C LEU A 52 -9.76 1.66 6.74
N ILE A 53 -10.69 1.90 5.81
CA ILE A 53 -10.87 3.23 5.21
C ILE A 53 -11.21 4.27 6.29
N GLU A 54 -12.11 3.91 7.21
CA GLU A 54 -12.50 4.78 8.34
C GLU A 54 -11.31 5.04 9.28
N HIS A 55 -10.58 3.98 9.64
CA HIS A 55 -9.44 4.06 10.56
C HIS A 55 -8.32 4.96 10.02
N PHE A 56 -7.94 4.77 8.77
CA PHE A 56 -6.87 5.55 8.14
C PHE A 56 -7.36 6.87 7.51
N ALA A 57 -8.67 7.13 7.52
CA ALA A 57 -9.28 8.26 6.79
C ALA A 57 -8.80 8.34 5.32
N GLY A 58 -8.63 7.18 4.67
CA GLY A 58 -8.09 7.02 3.31
C GLY A 58 -6.56 7.19 3.19
N LYS A 59 -5.86 7.54 4.27
CA LYS A 59 -4.40 7.75 4.29
C LYS A 59 -3.67 6.47 4.68
N PHE A 60 -3.82 5.44 3.88
CA PHE A 60 -3.22 4.13 4.15
C PHE A 60 -1.69 4.18 4.27
N PRO A 61 -1.08 3.30 5.08
CA PRO A 61 0.34 3.00 4.99
C PRO A 61 0.72 2.57 3.56
N THR A 62 1.96 2.78 3.17
CA THR A 62 2.41 2.51 1.79
C THR A 62 2.12 1.08 1.34
N TRP A 63 2.35 0.09 2.18
CA TRP A 63 2.10 -1.32 1.87
C TRP A 63 0.61 -1.67 1.65
N LEU A 64 -0.34 -0.90 2.25
CA LEU A 64 -1.79 -1.06 2.07
C LEU A 64 -2.37 -0.13 0.99
N THR A 65 -1.65 0.91 0.59
CA THR A 65 -2.16 1.88 -0.40
C THR A 65 -2.45 1.19 -1.74
N PRO A 66 -3.65 1.31 -2.33
CA PRO A 66 -4.00 0.64 -3.59
C PRO A 66 -3.04 0.97 -4.74
N THR A 67 -2.68 2.25 -4.90
CA THR A 67 -1.62 2.70 -5.80
C THR A 67 -0.57 3.41 -4.95
N GLN A 68 0.61 2.82 -4.84
CA GLN A 68 1.63 3.27 -3.89
C GLN A 68 2.33 4.53 -4.36
N CYS A 69 2.68 4.58 -5.65
CA CYS A 69 3.34 5.72 -6.25
C CYS A 69 2.57 6.25 -7.46
N HIS A 70 2.36 7.56 -7.53
CA HIS A 70 1.88 8.25 -8.71
C HIS A 70 3.06 8.97 -9.36
N ILE A 71 3.45 8.52 -10.55
CA ILE A 71 4.55 9.10 -11.34
C ILE A 71 3.95 10.20 -12.20
N ILE A 72 4.50 11.41 -12.10
CA ILE A 72 3.97 12.61 -12.74
C ILE A 72 5.09 13.27 -13.55
N THR A 73 4.91 13.38 -14.86
CA THR A 73 5.85 14.10 -15.73
C THR A 73 5.58 15.59 -15.77
N ILE A 74 6.65 16.40 -15.75
CA ILE A 74 6.56 17.86 -15.93
C ILE A 74 6.25 18.20 -17.38
N SER A 75 6.82 17.45 -18.34
CA SER A 75 6.56 17.63 -19.77
C SER A 75 6.59 16.29 -20.50
N GLU A 76 6.09 16.30 -21.75
CA GLU A 76 6.11 15.12 -22.62
C GLU A 76 7.50 14.54 -22.88
N LYS A 77 8.54 15.38 -22.82
CA LYS A 77 9.93 14.96 -23.05
C LYS A 77 10.39 13.90 -22.06
N HIS A 78 9.78 13.84 -20.87
CA HIS A 78 10.19 12.95 -19.79
C HIS A 78 9.34 11.68 -19.72
N LYS A 79 8.42 11.44 -20.68
CA LYS A 79 7.56 10.24 -20.73
C LYS A 79 8.38 8.94 -20.76
N GLN A 80 9.49 8.93 -21.50
CA GLN A 80 10.34 7.75 -21.61
C GLN A 80 10.99 7.40 -20.25
N TYR A 81 11.52 8.39 -19.54
CA TYR A 81 12.09 8.18 -18.21
C TYR A 81 11.01 7.78 -17.19
N ALA A 82 9.84 8.39 -17.25
CA ALA A 82 8.72 8.02 -16.39
C ALA A 82 8.28 6.56 -16.60
N GLN A 83 8.28 6.09 -17.84
CA GLN A 83 7.99 4.69 -18.14
C GLN A 83 9.09 3.75 -17.63
N GLU A 84 10.36 4.11 -17.77
CA GLU A 84 11.49 3.36 -17.21
C GLU A 84 11.35 3.21 -15.70
N VAL A 85 11.11 4.32 -14.98
CA VAL A 85 10.88 4.32 -13.52
C VAL A 85 9.69 3.44 -13.15
N ALA A 86 8.59 3.56 -13.91
CA ALA A 86 7.39 2.75 -13.68
C ALA A 86 7.66 1.25 -13.84
N ASP A 87 8.41 0.88 -14.85
CA ASP A 87 8.68 -0.54 -15.14
C ASP A 87 9.61 -1.14 -14.09
N LEU A 88 10.65 -0.42 -13.66
CA LEU A 88 11.51 -0.83 -12.54
C LEU A 88 10.73 -1.03 -11.24
N LEU A 89 9.79 -0.13 -10.92
CA LEU A 89 8.93 -0.27 -9.75
C LEU A 89 7.96 -1.46 -9.88
N LYS A 90 7.39 -1.69 -11.07
CA LYS A 90 6.52 -2.84 -11.32
C LYS A 90 7.26 -4.17 -11.23
N GLU A 91 8.52 -4.25 -11.67
CA GLU A 91 9.37 -5.43 -11.50
C GLU A 91 9.56 -5.81 -10.02
N LYS A 92 9.47 -4.82 -9.13
CA LYS A 92 9.48 -5.00 -7.67
C LYS A 92 8.08 -5.17 -7.06
N GLU A 93 7.06 -5.44 -7.89
CA GLU A 93 5.66 -5.60 -7.48
C GLU A 93 5.04 -4.35 -6.82
N ILE A 94 5.65 -3.17 -7.04
CA ILE A 94 5.12 -1.90 -6.55
C ILE A 94 4.00 -1.42 -7.48
N ARG A 95 2.87 -1.07 -6.90
CA ARG A 95 1.69 -0.60 -7.63
C ARG A 95 1.83 0.88 -7.98
N VAL A 96 1.95 1.17 -9.27
CA VAL A 96 2.20 2.52 -9.78
C VAL A 96 1.13 2.97 -10.76
N LEU A 97 0.93 4.29 -10.84
CA LEU A 97 0.14 4.96 -11.87
C LEU A 97 1.01 6.03 -12.49
N VAL A 98 1.04 6.10 -13.83
CA VAL A 98 1.78 7.12 -14.58
C VAL A 98 0.80 8.15 -15.12
N ASP A 99 1.06 9.43 -14.86
CA ASP A 99 0.38 10.58 -15.48
C ASP A 99 1.35 11.31 -16.37
N ASP A 100 1.30 10.97 -17.65
CA ASP A 100 2.07 11.56 -18.73
C ASP A 100 1.21 12.48 -19.64
N GLY A 101 0.02 12.86 -19.16
CA GLY A 101 -0.91 13.75 -19.86
C GLY A 101 -0.36 15.18 -20.02
N ASP A 102 -1.11 16.01 -20.74
CA ASP A 102 -0.69 17.37 -21.16
C ASP A 102 -1.10 18.47 -20.17
N ASP A 103 -1.67 18.08 -19.03
CA ASP A 103 -2.07 19.03 -17.99
C ASP A 103 -0.86 19.69 -17.32
N THR A 104 -1.05 20.91 -16.82
CA THR A 104 0.00 21.58 -16.03
C THR A 104 0.34 20.80 -14.77
N ILE A 105 1.61 20.83 -14.36
CA ILE A 105 2.09 20.13 -13.16
C ILE A 105 1.24 20.43 -11.91
N GLY A 106 0.83 21.69 -11.74
CA GLY A 106 -0.02 22.08 -10.61
C GLY A 106 -1.41 21.42 -10.64
N LYS A 107 -2.00 21.21 -11.84
CA LYS A 107 -3.28 20.50 -12.01
C LYS A 107 -3.11 19.02 -11.73
N LYS A 108 -2.05 18.38 -12.28
CA LYS A 108 -1.71 16.98 -12.01
C LYS A 108 -1.55 16.73 -10.53
N ILE A 109 -0.70 17.50 -9.83
CA ILE A 109 -0.50 17.36 -8.37
C ILE A 109 -1.82 17.48 -7.61
N ARG A 110 -2.67 18.46 -7.96
CA ARG A 110 -3.98 18.64 -7.32
C ARG A 110 -4.90 17.44 -7.52
N THR A 111 -4.90 16.88 -8.72
CA THR A 111 -5.71 15.71 -9.08
C THR A 111 -5.23 14.48 -8.31
N HIS A 112 -3.94 14.20 -8.35
CA HIS A 112 -3.36 13.03 -7.69
C HIS A 112 -3.41 13.11 -6.17
N ARG A 113 -3.28 14.31 -5.59
CA ARG A 113 -3.42 14.51 -4.14
C ARG A 113 -4.78 14.04 -3.60
N LYS A 114 -5.86 14.15 -4.39
CA LYS A 114 -7.20 13.67 -3.99
C LYS A 114 -7.28 12.15 -3.89
N MET A 115 -6.41 11.43 -4.59
CA MET A 115 -6.35 9.97 -4.60
C MET A 115 -5.52 9.40 -3.45
N GLN A 116 -4.86 10.25 -2.67
CA GLN A 116 -4.09 9.89 -1.47
C GLN A 116 -3.00 8.81 -1.71
N PRO A 117 -2.18 8.86 -2.80
CA PRO A 117 -1.08 7.93 -2.95
C PRO A 117 -0.10 8.06 -1.77
N ALA A 118 0.74 7.04 -1.54
CA ALA A 118 1.79 7.19 -0.55
C ALA A 118 2.79 8.27 -0.98
N TYR A 119 3.20 8.21 -2.24
CA TYR A 119 4.13 9.17 -2.84
C TYR A 119 3.67 9.65 -4.22
N MET A 120 3.87 10.91 -4.52
CA MET A 120 3.91 11.45 -5.87
C MET A 120 5.37 11.58 -6.28
N VAL A 121 5.75 10.90 -7.36
CA VAL A 121 7.10 10.89 -7.94
C VAL A 121 7.07 11.88 -9.11
N ILE A 122 7.74 13.01 -8.96
CA ILE A 122 7.74 14.09 -9.96
C ILE A 122 9.03 13.99 -10.76
N LEU A 123 8.88 13.95 -12.09
CA LEU A 123 9.98 13.75 -13.02
C LEU A 123 10.04 14.90 -14.03
N GLY A 124 11.18 15.60 -14.03
CA GLY A 124 11.54 16.65 -14.95
C GLY A 124 12.86 16.39 -15.64
N GLU A 125 13.46 17.44 -16.20
CA GLU A 125 14.72 17.34 -16.94
C GLU A 125 15.89 16.94 -16.03
N GLY A 126 16.02 17.57 -14.85
CA GLY A 126 17.08 17.26 -13.91
C GLY A 126 17.02 15.82 -13.42
N GLU A 127 15.83 15.32 -13.11
CA GLU A 127 15.64 13.93 -12.68
C GLU A 127 16.02 12.94 -13.79
N ALA A 128 15.63 13.24 -15.03
CA ALA A 128 15.94 12.36 -16.17
C ALA A 128 17.45 12.35 -16.51
N GLU A 129 18.12 13.51 -16.42
CA GLU A 129 19.56 13.61 -16.71
C GLU A 129 20.42 12.95 -15.63
N ASN A 130 20.05 13.13 -14.36
CA ASN A 130 20.84 12.66 -13.22
C ASN A 130 20.40 11.27 -12.71
N ARG A 131 19.39 10.66 -13.32
CA ARG A 131 18.79 9.38 -12.87
C ARG A 131 18.33 9.45 -11.42
N THR A 132 17.62 10.52 -11.08
CA THR A 132 17.04 10.77 -9.76
C THR A 132 15.53 10.87 -9.81
N VAL A 133 14.90 11.00 -8.65
CA VAL A 133 13.48 11.27 -8.51
C VAL A 133 13.25 12.37 -7.49
N SER A 134 12.18 13.14 -7.66
CA SER A 134 11.68 14.07 -6.66
C SER A 134 10.39 13.51 -6.06
N LEU A 135 10.36 13.34 -4.74
CA LEU A 135 9.21 12.80 -4.02
C LEU A 135 8.42 13.90 -3.35
N ARG A 136 7.11 13.76 -3.40
CA ARG A 136 6.19 14.57 -2.63
C ARG A 136 5.26 13.67 -1.81
N ALA A 137 5.30 13.85 -0.49
CA ALA A 137 4.45 13.14 0.45
C ALA A 137 3.04 13.76 0.52
N ARG A 138 2.09 13.04 1.14
CA ARG A 138 0.69 13.50 1.33
C ARG A 138 0.55 14.80 2.11
N ASN A 139 1.41 15.01 3.11
CA ASN A 139 1.44 16.24 3.92
C ASN A 139 1.94 17.45 3.14
N GLY A 140 2.55 17.23 1.98
CA GLY A 140 3.10 18.27 1.12
C GLY A 140 4.62 18.43 1.20
N ASP A 141 5.27 17.77 2.15
CA ASP A 141 6.72 17.72 2.24
C ASP A 141 7.34 17.10 1.00
N GLN A 142 8.55 17.49 0.69
CA GLN A 142 9.25 17.10 -0.52
C GLN A 142 10.71 16.77 -0.23
N VAL A 143 11.24 15.84 -1.03
CA VAL A 143 12.68 15.59 -1.16
C VAL A 143 13.00 15.54 -2.65
N SER A 144 14.07 16.20 -3.07
CA SER A 144 14.53 16.26 -4.47
C SER A 144 15.85 15.52 -4.62
N ASP A 145 16.19 15.22 -5.87
CA ASP A 145 17.47 14.63 -6.27
C ASP A 145 17.81 13.31 -5.56
N LEU A 146 16.78 12.54 -5.18
CA LEU A 146 16.98 11.21 -4.61
C LEU A 146 17.40 10.23 -5.72
N PRO A 147 18.55 9.55 -5.62
CA PRO A 147 18.95 8.55 -6.60
C PRO A 147 17.89 7.47 -6.79
N LEU A 148 17.58 7.12 -8.05
CA LEU A 148 16.50 6.19 -8.36
C LEU A 148 16.66 4.83 -7.67
N ASP A 149 17.87 4.27 -7.68
CA ASP A 149 18.14 2.96 -7.08
C ASP A 149 17.92 3.02 -5.55
N GLN A 150 18.40 4.10 -4.90
CA GLN A 150 18.16 4.31 -3.47
C GLN A 150 16.67 4.45 -3.15
N PHE A 151 15.92 5.20 -3.97
CA PHE A 151 14.46 5.33 -3.79
C PHE A 151 13.76 3.97 -3.83
N ILE A 152 14.14 3.12 -4.79
CA ILE A 152 13.55 1.78 -4.94
C ILE A 152 13.86 0.93 -3.70
N ASP A 153 15.12 0.90 -3.24
CA ASP A 153 15.55 0.12 -2.09
C ASP A 153 14.87 0.59 -0.79
N ASP A 154 14.81 1.90 -0.57
CA ASP A 154 14.17 2.50 0.59
C ASP A 154 12.66 2.21 0.60
N LEU A 155 12.00 2.32 -0.56
CA LEU A 155 10.56 2.02 -0.70
C LEU A 155 10.27 0.54 -0.45
N MET A 156 11.10 -0.35 -0.96
CA MET A 156 10.99 -1.79 -0.69
C MET A 156 11.16 -2.10 0.79
N THR A 157 12.09 -1.44 1.44
CA THR A 157 12.34 -1.57 2.89
C THR A 157 11.13 -1.10 3.69
N GLU A 158 10.57 0.08 3.37
CA GLU A 158 9.36 0.62 4.00
C GLU A 158 8.18 -0.35 3.88
N ILE A 159 7.96 -0.89 2.66
CA ILE A 159 6.88 -1.84 2.39
C ILE A 159 7.09 -3.16 3.16
N SER A 160 8.31 -3.69 3.15
CA SER A 160 8.67 -4.94 3.82
C SER A 160 8.52 -4.85 5.33
N ASN A 161 8.92 -3.73 5.92
CA ASN A 161 8.78 -3.45 7.35
C ASN A 161 7.32 -3.15 7.75
N LYS A 162 6.42 -2.98 6.78
CA LYS A 162 5.03 -2.57 7.01
C LYS A 162 4.93 -1.31 7.87
N GLU A 163 5.76 -0.31 7.52
CA GLU A 163 5.76 0.96 8.24
C GLU A 163 4.35 1.53 8.33
N SER A 164 4.01 2.09 9.50
CA SER A 164 2.66 2.57 9.78
C SER A 164 2.29 3.84 9.01
N GLN A 165 3.28 4.55 8.49
CA GLN A 165 3.14 5.77 7.69
C GLN A 165 4.25 5.84 6.64
N PRO A 166 4.03 6.53 5.50
CA PRO A 166 5.08 6.84 4.55
C PRO A 166 6.22 7.62 5.22
N CYS A 167 7.47 7.16 5.10
CA CYS A 167 8.61 7.68 5.85
C CYS A 167 9.80 8.15 4.98
N LEU A 168 9.73 8.01 3.64
CA LEU A 168 10.84 8.39 2.75
C LEU A 168 11.02 9.92 2.60
N VAL A 169 10.01 10.70 2.95
CA VAL A 169 10.11 12.15 2.96
C VAL A 169 10.10 12.62 4.42
N PRO A 170 11.23 13.13 4.94
CA PRO A 170 11.31 13.63 6.31
C PRO A 170 10.28 14.75 6.52
N SER A 171 9.54 14.68 7.62
CA SER A 171 8.69 15.80 8.03
C SER A 171 9.57 17.00 8.32
N GLN A 172 9.38 18.09 7.60
CA GLN A 172 9.94 19.37 8.03
C GLN A 172 9.25 19.72 9.34
N GLN A 173 9.93 19.52 10.46
CA GLN A 173 9.47 20.06 11.74
C GLN A 173 9.29 21.56 11.53
N GLN A 174 8.05 22.03 11.68
CA GLN A 174 7.82 23.45 11.84
C GLN A 174 8.67 23.86 13.05
N SER A 175 9.73 24.63 12.79
CA SER A 175 10.40 25.38 13.83
C SER A 175 9.34 26.30 14.43
N GLU A 176 8.83 25.95 15.58
CA GLU A 176 8.08 26.87 16.44
C GLU A 176 9.06 27.99 16.85
N ASP A 177 8.91 29.13 16.22
CA ASP A 177 9.37 30.41 16.73
C ASP A 177 8.20 31.12 17.44
#